data_3e63df64c2a4814709732c9536222598
#
_entry.id   3e63df64c2a4814709732c9536222598
#
_cell.length_a   1.000
_cell.length_b   1.000
_cell.length_c   1.000
_cell.angle_alpha   90.00
_cell.angle_beta   90.00
_cell.angle_gamma   90.00
#
_symmetry.space_group_name_H-M   'P 1'
#
loop_
_entity.id
_entity.type
_entity.pdbx_description
1 polymer ?
#
loop_
_entity_poly.entity_id
_entity_poly.type
_entity_poly.pdbx_seq_one_letter_code
_entity_poly.pdbx_strand_id
1 'polypeptide(L)'
;MVNALLPLVCLVAAAAPPRYAVEVNRPGPDGMNVLFDSVHHPETTDFAINNGPSHVLLLDGTDALVIRSCVHRHGCSTPGNPDVITLVKRTAKGPIDLSNLQGQFEKNSLDKIIVRPQGADEQCGVQDPRITVDRKTGRYLMAYTAFGDGTAHPNICNATACGPTWQQCSHCCKSVKTKVVMTKTPEVASSWVRVNRTGDDGFDAKSTATLVRDTPPHFQWTGTGTVRSWQSEDLFHWTAAEVAIAGRPGSFDPGYCEAGAPPVQLADGNYFGTYDTIISGAKRHGWAAGWVVLNGSNPREVLQRGSEPLVEPTRPWELQTPPQWNWTQAVQEGGVPMIGATNGLMPLGGDVFLAWACASDSVVEAFVVRVTKW
;
A
#
# COMPACT_ATOMS: atom_id res chain seq x y z
N MET A 1 -66.50 21.76 -16.69
CA MET A 1 -65.27 21.38 -17.43
C MET A 1 -64.10 21.73 -16.54
N VAL A 2 -63.49 20.75 -15.93
CA VAL A 2 -62.32 20.94 -15.03
C VAL A 2 -61.10 20.53 -15.87
N ASN A 3 -60.28 21.53 -16.23
CA ASN A 3 -59.00 21.30 -16.88
C ASN A 3 -57.99 20.74 -15.87
N ALA A 4 -57.68 19.48 -15.94
CA ALA A 4 -56.59 18.86 -15.22
C ALA A 4 -55.26 19.21 -15.91
N LEU A 5 -54.47 20.08 -15.34
CA LEU A 5 -53.08 20.34 -15.69
C LEU A 5 -52.25 19.13 -15.16
N LEU A 6 -51.77 18.31 -16.06
CA LEU A 6 -50.76 17.28 -15.76
C LEU A 6 -49.42 17.97 -15.51
N PRO A 7 -48.71 17.66 -14.44
CA PRO A 7 -47.38 18.23 -14.20
C PRO A 7 -46.41 17.64 -15.22
N LEU A 8 -45.71 18.51 -15.93
CA LEU A 8 -44.60 18.15 -16.82
C LEU A 8 -43.42 17.67 -15.91
N VAL A 9 -43.27 16.35 -15.79
CA VAL A 9 -42.09 15.76 -15.15
C VAL A 9 -40.93 15.92 -16.12
N CYS A 10 -40.09 16.93 -15.91
CA CYS A 10 -38.79 17.00 -16.58
C CYS A 10 -37.93 15.82 -16.08
N LEU A 11 -37.86 14.76 -16.86
CA LEU A 11 -36.82 13.75 -16.71
C LEU A 11 -35.48 14.43 -17.06
N VAL A 12 -34.75 14.86 -16.05
CA VAL A 12 -33.33 15.17 -16.20
C VAL A 12 -32.68 13.83 -16.47
N ALA A 13 -32.28 13.58 -17.71
CA ALA A 13 -31.49 12.43 -18.06
C ALA A 13 -30.20 12.48 -17.20
N ALA A 14 -30.02 11.54 -16.30
CA ALA A 14 -28.78 11.42 -15.56
C ALA A 14 -27.65 11.25 -16.58
N ALA A 15 -26.70 12.17 -16.56
CA ALA A 15 -25.51 12.06 -17.40
C ALA A 15 -24.85 10.70 -17.16
N ALA A 16 -24.44 10.03 -18.23
CA ALA A 16 -23.71 8.79 -18.08
C ALA A 16 -22.48 9.04 -17.19
N PRO A 17 -22.15 8.12 -16.27
CA PRO A 17 -21.00 8.31 -15.40
C PRO A 17 -19.73 8.51 -16.24
N PRO A 18 -18.82 9.37 -15.81
CA PRO A 18 -17.58 9.63 -16.53
C PRO A 18 -16.81 8.32 -16.71
N ARG A 19 -16.22 8.14 -17.88
CA ARG A 19 -15.37 6.99 -18.17
C ARG A 19 -13.91 7.39 -18.08
N TYR A 20 -13.09 6.50 -17.50
CA TYR A 20 -11.66 6.67 -17.37
C TYR A 20 -10.95 5.55 -18.10
N ALA A 21 -9.85 5.90 -18.78
CA ALA A 21 -8.86 4.95 -19.26
C ALA A 21 -7.60 5.10 -18.42
N VAL A 22 -6.95 3.98 -18.12
CA VAL A 22 -5.71 3.94 -17.39
C VAL A 22 -4.66 3.23 -18.25
N GLU A 23 -3.57 3.94 -18.52
CA GLU A 23 -2.44 3.42 -19.26
C GLU A 23 -1.25 3.25 -18.32
N VAL A 24 -0.54 2.15 -18.45
CA VAL A 24 0.68 1.86 -17.70
C VAL A 24 1.87 1.82 -18.63
N ASN A 25 2.88 2.59 -18.28
CA ASN A 25 4.19 2.51 -18.92
C ASN A 25 5.22 2.03 -17.88
N ARG A 26 5.95 0.98 -18.24
CA ARG A 26 7.04 0.41 -17.46
C ARG A 26 8.36 0.86 -18.10
N PRO A 27 8.94 1.99 -17.63
CA PRO A 27 10.07 2.62 -18.27
C PRO A 27 11.32 1.74 -18.21
N GLY A 28 12.10 1.84 -19.25
CA GLY A 28 13.45 1.29 -19.36
C GLY A 28 13.54 -0.19 -19.76
N PRO A 29 14.73 -0.60 -20.16
CA PRO A 29 15.09 -2.00 -20.26
C PRO A 29 15.08 -2.65 -18.88
N ASP A 30 15.21 -3.98 -18.84
CA ASP A 30 15.15 -4.77 -17.60
C ASP A 30 16.00 -4.14 -16.48
N GLY A 31 15.35 -3.86 -15.34
CA GLY A 31 15.97 -3.33 -14.13
C GLY A 31 15.99 -1.81 -13.95
N MET A 32 15.64 -1.01 -14.96
CA MET A 32 15.67 0.47 -14.81
C MET A 32 14.55 1.03 -13.92
N ASN A 33 13.47 0.31 -13.73
CA ASN A 33 12.39 0.70 -12.83
C ASN A 33 12.53 0.14 -11.41
N VAL A 34 13.57 -0.59 -11.12
CA VAL A 34 13.91 -1.10 -9.79
C VAL A 34 14.66 -0.04 -9.01
N LEU A 35 14.23 0.22 -7.77
CA LEU A 35 14.89 1.15 -6.86
C LEU A 35 15.75 0.42 -5.83
N PHE A 36 15.21 -0.58 -5.13
CA PHE A 36 15.92 -1.34 -4.12
C PHE A 36 15.83 -2.84 -4.41
N ASP A 37 16.97 -3.45 -4.62
CA ASP A 37 17.12 -4.90 -4.83
C ASP A 37 18.42 -5.37 -4.20
N SER A 38 18.33 -6.08 -3.10
CA SER A 38 19.50 -6.58 -2.36
C SER A 38 20.27 -7.67 -3.09
N VAL A 39 19.70 -8.27 -4.13
CA VAL A 39 20.33 -9.36 -4.91
C VAL A 39 21.15 -8.81 -6.07
N HIS A 40 20.53 -7.95 -6.89
CA HIS A 40 21.16 -7.48 -8.12
C HIS A 40 21.79 -6.09 -7.94
N HIS A 41 21.32 -5.32 -6.95
CA HIS A 41 21.78 -3.96 -6.64
C HIS A 41 22.04 -3.78 -5.14
N PRO A 42 22.97 -4.56 -4.53
CA PRO A 42 23.22 -4.53 -3.09
C PRO A 42 23.76 -3.18 -2.60
N GLU A 43 24.29 -2.34 -3.48
CA GLU A 43 24.72 -0.99 -3.15
C GLU A 43 23.57 -0.04 -2.79
N THR A 44 22.34 -0.36 -3.21
CA THR A 44 21.16 0.50 -3.00
C THR A 44 20.54 0.33 -1.60
N THR A 45 20.81 -0.78 -0.92
CA THR A 45 20.18 -1.10 0.38
C THR A 45 21.07 -1.93 1.30
N ASP A 46 20.94 -1.73 2.61
CA ASP A 46 21.53 -2.60 3.64
C ASP A 46 20.56 -3.72 4.07
N PHE A 47 19.33 -3.70 3.56
CA PHE A 47 18.30 -4.64 3.92
C PHE A 47 18.20 -5.77 2.89
N ALA A 48 18.04 -6.98 3.37
CA ALA A 48 17.85 -8.15 2.51
C ALA A 48 16.49 -8.16 1.80
N ILE A 49 15.50 -7.49 2.37
CA ILE A 49 14.13 -7.39 1.85
C ILE A 49 13.67 -5.94 1.96
N ASN A 50 13.09 -5.43 0.89
CA ASN A 50 12.44 -4.13 0.80
C ASN A 50 11.06 -4.31 0.18
N ASN A 51 10.00 -3.85 0.86
CA ASN A 51 8.62 -4.09 0.45
C ASN A 51 7.70 -2.92 0.81
N GLY A 52 6.54 -2.87 0.18
CA GLY A 52 5.45 -1.97 0.52
C GLY A 52 5.82 -0.49 0.49
N PRO A 53 6.45 0.01 -0.57
CA PRO A 53 6.89 1.41 -0.65
C PRO A 53 5.68 2.34 -0.70
N SER A 54 5.61 3.32 0.22
CA SER A 54 4.60 4.37 0.19
C SER A 54 5.24 5.75 0.03
N HIS A 55 4.77 6.50 -0.95
CA HIS A 55 5.26 7.84 -1.26
C HIS A 55 4.64 8.92 -0.38
N VAL A 56 5.43 9.91 -0.04
CA VAL A 56 4.97 11.17 0.58
C VAL A 56 5.79 12.35 0.07
N LEU A 57 5.10 13.44 -0.25
CA LEU A 57 5.74 14.73 -0.45
C LEU A 57 5.89 15.42 0.91
N LEU A 58 7.12 15.56 1.39
CA LEU A 58 7.42 16.23 2.65
C LEU A 58 7.02 17.72 2.60
N LEU A 59 6.87 18.33 3.76
CA LEU A 59 6.45 19.76 3.85
C LEU A 59 7.51 20.71 3.29
N ASP A 60 8.77 20.30 3.22
CA ASP A 60 9.87 21.04 2.56
C ASP A 60 9.89 20.88 1.04
N GLY A 61 8.97 20.11 0.47
CA GLY A 61 8.88 19.82 -0.94
C GLY A 61 9.74 18.65 -1.42
N THR A 62 10.37 17.91 -0.51
CA THR A 62 11.19 16.73 -0.87
C THR A 62 10.29 15.50 -1.01
N ASP A 63 10.46 14.74 -2.09
CA ASP A 63 9.84 13.42 -2.23
C ASP A 63 10.54 12.41 -1.32
N ALA A 64 9.75 11.58 -0.64
CA ALA A 64 10.28 10.52 0.21
C ALA A 64 9.45 9.23 0.07
N LEU A 65 10.08 8.12 0.37
CA LEU A 65 9.45 6.80 0.46
C LEU A 65 9.59 6.26 1.88
N VAL A 66 8.51 5.73 2.43
CA VAL A 66 8.55 4.85 3.59
C VAL A 66 8.45 3.41 3.11
N ILE A 67 9.28 2.52 3.66
CA ILE A 67 9.49 1.19 3.11
C ILE A 67 9.51 0.19 4.26
N ARG A 68 8.80 -0.92 4.12
CA ARG A 68 8.99 -2.10 4.96
C ARG A 68 10.33 -2.73 4.61
N SER A 69 11.18 -2.93 5.60
CA SER A 69 12.54 -3.45 5.43
C SER A 69 12.86 -4.52 6.45
N CYS A 70 13.63 -5.53 6.03
CA CYS A 70 14.06 -6.63 6.89
C CYS A 70 15.55 -6.88 6.70
N VAL A 71 16.29 -6.98 7.82
CA VAL A 71 17.76 -7.04 7.82
C VAL A 71 18.28 -8.33 7.21
N HIS A 72 17.71 -9.47 7.60
CA HIS A 72 18.16 -10.79 7.15
C HIS A 72 17.11 -11.44 6.26
N ARG A 73 17.58 -12.07 5.19
CA ARG A 73 16.70 -12.71 4.20
C ARG A 73 15.90 -13.89 4.77
N HIS A 74 16.51 -14.67 5.64
CA HIS A 74 15.85 -15.78 6.30
C HIS A 74 15.24 -15.36 7.62
N GLY A 75 14.00 -15.78 7.87
CA GLY A 75 13.30 -15.50 9.10
C GLY A 75 12.79 -14.07 9.22
N CYS A 76 12.60 -13.32 8.14
CA CYS A 76 11.86 -12.07 8.14
C CYS A 76 10.47 -12.27 8.75
N SER A 77 9.94 -11.19 9.32
CA SER A 77 8.64 -11.22 9.99
C SER A 77 8.58 -12.21 11.16
N THR A 78 9.67 -12.32 11.89
CA THR A 78 9.77 -13.15 13.11
C THR A 78 10.31 -12.32 14.27
N PRO A 79 10.11 -12.73 15.53
CA PRO A 79 10.64 -12.01 16.70
C PRO A 79 12.16 -11.84 16.69
N GLY A 80 12.90 -12.74 16.04
CA GLY A 80 14.36 -12.67 15.89
C GLY A 80 14.84 -11.78 14.77
N ASN A 81 13.98 -11.50 13.81
CA ASN A 81 14.27 -10.68 12.63
C ASN A 81 12.98 -9.94 12.18
N PRO A 82 12.47 -9.03 13.00
CA PRO A 82 11.23 -8.35 12.70
C PRO A 82 11.39 -7.35 11.57
N ASP A 83 10.30 -7.12 10.82
CA ASP A 83 10.25 -6.02 9.89
C ASP A 83 10.29 -4.67 10.61
N VAL A 84 10.94 -3.72 9.96
CA VAL A 84 11.02 -2.32 10.38
C VAL A 84 10.53 -1.41 9.26
N ILE A 85 10.25 -0.15 9.57
CA ILE A 85 9.93 0.84 8.55
C ILE A 85 11.10 1.84 8.46
N THR A 86 11.55 2.07 7.23
CA THR A 86 12.58 3.05 6.89
C THR A 86 11.98 4.22 6.14
N LEU A 87 12.68 5.38 6.14
CA LEU A 87 12.35 6.52 5.32
C LEU A 87 13.60 6.92 4.51
N VAL A 88 13.45 6.96 3.19
CA VAL A 88 14.49 7.40 2.26
C VAL A 88 13.99 8.60 1.46
N LYS A 89 14.84 9.61 1.30
CA LYS A 89 14.52 10.83 0.58
C LYS A 89 15.08 10.80 -0.84
N ARG A 90 14.38 11.48 -1.72
CA ARG A 90 14.91 11.79 -3.02
C ARG A 90 15.98 12.89 -2.90
N THR A 91 17.17 12.63 -3.44
CA THR A 91 18.31 13.55 -3.41
C THR A 91 18.40 14.41 -4.67
N ALA A 92 17.90 13.91 -5.80
CA ALA A 92 17.93 14.62 -7.06
C ALA A 92 16.89 15.75 -7.09
N LYS A 93 17.30 16.89 -7.67
CA LYS A 93 16.39 18.02 -7.90
C LYS A 93 15.79 17.97 -9.30
N GLY A 94 14.62 18.61 -9.47
CA GLY A 94 13.92 18.67 -10.75
C GLY A 94 13.03 17.45 -11.04
N PRO A 95 12.58 17.26 -12.29
CA PRO A 95 11.73 16.12 -12.67
C PRO A 95 12.40 14.79 -12.35
N ILE A 96 11.60 13.76 -12.12
CA ILE A 96 12.13 12.42 -11.89
C ILE A 96 12.68 11.84 -13.20
N ASP A 97 13.89 11.31 -13.16
CA ASP A 97 14.49 10.59 -14.27
C ASP A 97 14.13 9.10 -14.17
N LEU A 98 13.21 8.68 -15.00
CA LEU A 98 12.71 7.30 -15.02
C LEU A 98 13.74 6.30 -15.58
N SER A 99 14.82 6.80 -16.20
CA SER A 99 15.90 5.95 -16.70
C SER A 99 16.97 5.64 -15.64
N ASN A 100 16.97 6.36 -14.52
CA ASN A 100 17.90 6.18 -13.41
C ASN A 100 17.23 6.47 -12.05
N LEU A 101 16.28 5.63 -11.65
CA LEU A 101 15.60 5.80 -10.36
C LEU A 101 16.55 5.62 -9.18
N GLN A 102 17.48 4.66 -9.26
CA GLN A 102 18.42 4.34 -8.17
C GLN A 102 19.30 5.52 -7.79
N GLY A 103 19.82 6.26 -8.78
CA GLY A 103 20.69 7.42 -8.56
C GLY A 103 19.98 8.65 -7.97
N GLN A 104 18.66 8.61 -7.82
CA GLN A 104 17.88 9.76 -7.36
C GLN A 104 17.43 9.69 -5.90
N PHE A 105 17.58 8.54 -5.27
CA PHE A 105 17.18 8.34 -3.88
C PHE A 105 18.38 8.01 -3.01
N GLU A 106 18.28 8.33 -1.72
CA GLU A 106 19.24 7.86 -0.73
C GLU A 106 19.28 6.33 -0.71
N LYS A 107 20.42 5.76 -0.31
CA LYS A 107 20.53 4.34 0.02
C LYS A 107 19.56 4.01 1.16
N ASN A 108 18.83 2.92 1.06
CA ASN A 108 18.03 2.40 2.17
C ASN A 108 18.96 1.69 3.17
N SER A 109 19.42 2.41 4.18
CA SER A 109 20.42 1.97 5.15
C SER A 109 19.87 1.87 6.57
N LEU A 110 20.59 1.21 7.46
CA LEU A 110 20.14 0.94 8.84
C LEU A 110 19.86 2.19 9.66
N ASP A 111 20.49 3.32 9.34
CA ASP A 111 20.25 4.63 9.96
C ASP A 111 18.96 5.30 9.50
N LYS A 112 18.33 4.79 8.43
CA LYS A 112 17.04 5.27 7.91
C LYS A 112 15.82 4.67 8.61
N ILE A 113 16.01 3.81 9.60
CA ILE A 113 14.91 3.20 10.34
C ILE A 113 14.20 4.27 11.17
N ILE A 114 12.91 4.46 10.90
CA ILE A 114 12.03 5.43 11.60
C ILE A 114 11.04 4.77 12.55
N VAL A 115 10.61 3.52 12.27
CA VAL A 115 9.72 2.78 13.18
C VAL A 115 10.26 1.37 13.40
N ARG A 116 10.39 1.01 14.67
CA ARG A 116 10.73 -0.34 15.12
C ARG A 116 9.55 -0.95 15.88
N PRO A 117 9.42 -2.28 15.87
CA PRO A 117 8.41 -2.98 16.66
C PRO A 117 8.45 -2.62 18.14
N GLN A 118 7.27 -2.52 18.76
CA GLN A 118 7.10 -2.30 20.20
C GLN A 118 5.93 -3.14 20.72
N GLY A 119 6.21 -3.93 21.77
CA GLY A 119 5.19 -4.78 22.38
C GLY A 119 4.90 -6.08 21.64
N ALA A 120 4.04 -6.89 22.21
CA ALA A 120 3.77 -8.25 21.76
C ALA A 120 3.03 -8.31 20.41
N ASP A 121 2.19 -7.35 20.13
CA ASP A 121 1.42 -7.27 18.89
C ASP A 121 2.22 -6.76 17.67
N GLU A 122 3.48 -6.36 17.88
CA GLU A 122 4.43 -5.98 16.81
C GLU A 122 5.69 -6.84 16.80
N GLN A 123 5.79 -7.86 17.65
CA GLN A 123 7.05 -8.60 17.84
C GLN A 123 7.61 -9.24 16.57
N CYS A 124 6.77 -9.49 15.57
CA CYS A 124 7.16 -10.06 14.29
C CYS A 124 7.42 -8.99 13.23
N GLY A 125 7.03 -7.75 13.48
CA GLY A 125 7.34 -6.63 12.61
C GLY A 125 6.25 -5.57 12.52
N VAL A 126 6.65 -4.48 11.89
CA VAL A 126 5.80 -3.38 11.44
C VAL A 126 5.85 -3.35 9.91
N GLN A 127 4.73 -3.62 9.25
CA GLN A 127 4.67 -3.97 7.83
C GLN A 127 3.81 -3.00 7.04
N ASP A 128 4.01 -3.00 5.73
CA ASP A 128 3.13 -2.41 4.72
C ASP A 128 2.71 -0.97 5.06
N PRO A 129 3.67 -0.04 5.26
CA PRO A 129 3.36 1.33 5.63
C PRO A 129 2.59 2.05 4.52
N ARG A 130 1.67 2.93 4.92
CA ARG A 130 1.03 3.89 4.05
C ARG A 130 1.02 5.24 4.75
N ILE A 131 1.75 6.19 4.18
CA ILE A 131 1.95 7.50 4.77
C ILE A 131 1.14 8.56 4.05
N THR A 132 0.61 9.49 4.81
CA THR A 132 -0.04 10.70 4.30
C THR A 132 0.32 11.89 5.16
N VAL A 133 0.06 13.10 4.68
CA VAL A 133 0.33 14.33 5.41
C VAL A 133 -0.95 15.13 5.60
N ASP A 134 -1.23 15.51 6.83
CA ASP A 134 -2.19 16.56 7.16
C ASP A 134 -1.48 17.92 7.03
N ARG A 135 -1.63 18.55 5.88
CA ARG A 135 -0.98 19.84 5.58
C ARG A 135 -1.47 20.96 6.45
N LYS A 136 -2.70 20.87 6.98
CA LYS A 136 -3.28 21.89 7.87
C LYS A 136 -2.58 21.91 9.24
N THR A 137 -2.24 20.76 9.79
CA THR A 137 -1.57 20.65 11.09
C THR A 137 -0.07 20.43 11.00
N GLY A 138 0.45 20.16 9.80
CA GLY A 138 1.85 19.79 9.57
C GLY A 138 2.22 18.42 10.12
N ARG A 139 1.24 17.51 10.28
CA ARG A 139 1.45 16.17 10.81
C ARG A 139 1.50 15.14 9.69
N TYR A 140 2.42 14.22 9.84
CA TYR A 140 2.46 12.99 9.05
C TYR A 140 1.74 11.89 9.82
N LEU A 141 0.88 11.16 9.12
CA LEU A 141 0.18 9.97 9.62
C LEU A 141 0.66 8.79 8.80
N MET A 142 1.07 7.74 9.47
CA MET A 142 1.45 6.50 8.81
C MET A 142 0.68 5.34 9.43
N ALA A 143 -0.21 4.76 8.64
CA ALA A 143 -0.84 3.50 8.96
C ALA A 143 0.11 2.36 8.58
N TYR A 144 0.16 1.33 9.40
CA TYR A 144 0.97 0.14 9.16
C TYR A 144 0.30 -1.10 9.75
N THR A 145 0.72 -2.25 9.31
CA THR A 145 0.31 -3.53 9.86
C THR A 145 1.23 -3.89 11.03
N ALA A 146 0.69 -3.94 12.22
CA ALA A 146 1.32 -4.54 13.38
C ALA A 146 1.20 -6.05 13.26
N PHE A 147 2.32 -6.76 13.25
CA PHE A 147 2.39 -8.19 13.10
C PHE A 147 3.00 -8.85 14.34
N GLY A 148 2.20 -9.66 15.01
CA GLY A 148 2.56 -10.32 16.26
C GLY A 148 1.49 -11.30 16.71
N ASP A 149 1.45 -11.68 17.99
CA ASP A 149 0.40 -12.54 18.52
C ASP A 149 -0.56 -11.83 19.48
N GLY A 150 -0.22 -10.60 19.87
CA GLY A 150 -1.04 -9.81 20.80
C GLY A 150 -1.01 -10.30 22.23
N THR A 151 -0.38 -11.44 22.49
CA THR A 151 -0.23 -12.03 23.81
C THR A 151 1.25 -12.07 24.20
N ALA A 152 1.55 -11.61 25.41
CA ALA A 152 2.89 -11.70 25.93
C ALA A 152 3.15 -13.15 26.38
N HIS A 153 3.57 -14.00 25.47
CA HIS A 153 4.12 -15.30 25.80
C HIS A 153 5.66 -15.28 25.73
N PRO A 154 6.35 -14.68 26.70
CA PRO A 154 7.80 -14.45 26.65
C PRO A 154 8.60 -15.75 26.52
N ASN A 155 8.01 -16.88 26.87
CA ASN A 155 8.68 -18.18 26.83
C ASN A 155 8.48 -18.95 25.52
N ILE A 156 7.49 -18.57 24.71
CA ILE A 156 7.13 -19.29 23.47
C ILE A 156 7.55 -18.49 22.24
N CYS A 157 7.57 -17.16 22.36
CA CYS A 157 7.81 -16.24 21.25
C CYS A 157 9.16 -15.50 21.36
N ASN A 158 10.19 -16.13 21.89
CA ASN A 158 11.53 -15.58 21.83
C ASN A 158 12.26 -16.04 20.56
N ALA A 159 13.31 -15.32 20.17
CA ALA A 159 14.10 -15.61 18.98
C ALA A 159 14.69 -17.02 18.95
N THR A 160 14.86 -17.68 20.11
CA THR A 160 15.39 -19.02 20.25
C THR A 160 14.30 -20.08 20.04
N ALA A 161 13.05 -19.79 20.41
CA ALA A 161 11.92 -20.70 20.22
C ALA A 161 11.36 -20.67 18.79
N CYS A 162 11.47 -19.52 18.13
CA CYS A 162 11.16 -19.35 16.73
C CYS A 162 12.41 -19.71 15.92
N GLY A 163 12.50 -20.90 15.39
CA GLY A 163 13.56 -21.28 14.47
C GLY A 163 13.67 -20.32 13.26
N PRO A 164 14.60 -20.58 12.33
CA PRO A 164 14.93 -19.65 11.24
C PRO A 164 13.86 -19.52 10.16
N THR A 165 12.72 -20.20 10.26
CA THR A 165 11.66 -20.16 9.25
C THR A 165 10.37 -19.59 9.81
N TRP A 166 9.59 -18.91 8.97
CA TRP A 166 8.29 -18.37 9.31
C TRP A 166 7.32 -19.43 9.86
N GLN A 167 7.35 -20.65 9.28
CA GLN A 167 6.51 -21.74 9.76
C GLN A 167 6.79 -22.13 11.22
N GLN A 168 8.06 -22.05 11.65
CA GLN A 168 8.43 -22.31 13.04
C GLN A 168 7.95 -21.20 14.00
N CYS A 169 7.78 -19.99 13.48
CA CYS A 169 7.25 -18.85 14.22
C CYS A 169 5.75 -18.65 14.09
N SER A 170 5.05 -19.48 13.34
CA SER A 170 3.59 -19.31 13.07
C SER A 170 2.70 -19.26 14.31
N HIS A 171 3.19 -19.71 15.47
CA HIS A 171 2.49 -19.62 16.76
C HIS A 171 2.55 -18.21 17.35
N CYS A 172 3.58 -17.43 16.99
CA CYS A 172 3.88 -16.13 17.57
C CYS A 172 3.51 -14.95 16.67
N CYS A 173 3.15 -15.24 15.43
CA CYS A 173 2.91 -14.22 14.40
C CYS A 173 1.55 -14.45 13.73
N LYS A 174 0.48 -14.58 14.52
CA LYS A 174 -0.87 -14.90 14.02
C LYS A 174 -1.77 -13.69 13.90
N SER A 175 -1.50 -12.64 14.67
CA SER A 175 -2.35 -11.46 14.71
C SER A 175 -1.80 -10.40 13.78
N VAL A 176 -2.67 -9.87 12.94
CA VAL A 176 -2.41 -8.68 12.12
C VAL A 176 -3.40 -7.60 12.51
N LYS A 177 -2.89 -6.42 12.88
CA LYS A 177 -3.71 -5.28 13.28
C LYS A 177 -3.23 -4.02 12.59
N THR A 178 -4.16 -3.19 12.17
CA THR A 178 -3.82 -1.84 11.74
C THR A 178 -3.45 -0.99 12.94
N LYS A 179 -2.29 -0.35 12.88
CA LYS A 179 -1.88 0.71 13.80
C LYS A 179 -1.49 1.98 13.05
N VAL A 180 -1.46 3.08 13.77
CA VAL A 180 -1.06 4.38 13.25
C VAL A 180 -0.02 5.02 14.13
N VAL A 181 0.98 5.62 13.51
CA VAL A 181 1.93 6.52 14.15
C VAL A 181 1.82 7.91 13.53
N MET A 182 2.12 8.93 14.32
CA MET A 182 2.10 10.33 13.89
C MET A 182 3.36 11.05 14.31
N THR A 183 3.78 12.03 13.50
CA THR A 183 4.90 12.92 13.81
C THR A 183 4.77 14.26 13.06
N LYS A 184 5.58 15.25 13.45
CA LYS A 184 5.83 16.47 12.64
C LYS A 184 7.22 16.47 12.01
N THR A 185 8.08 15.54 12.40
CA THR A 185 9.49 15.42 11.97
C THR A 185 9.75 13.99 11.51
N PRO A 186 9.33 13.62 10.29
CA PRO A 186 9.28 12.22 9.85
C PRO A 186 10.66 11.54 9.78
N GLU A 187 11.74 12.29 9.64
CA GLU A 187 13.12 11.75 9.62
C GLU A 187 13.65 11.39 11.01
N VAL A 188 12.98 11.81 12.09
CA VAL A 188 13.42 11.59 13.46
C VAL A 188 12.69 10.40 14.06
N ALA A 189 13.36 9.26 14.19
CA ALA A 189 12.76 8.01 14.66
C ALA A 189 12.03 8.15 16.02
N SER A 190 12.63 8.88 16.97
CA SER A 190 12.04 9.09 18.30
C SER A 190 10.81 10.01 18.32
N SER A 191 10.52 10.69 17.22
CA SER A 191 9.36 11.59 17.11
C SER A 191 8.05 10.87 16.74
N TRP A 192 8.14 9.64 16.26
CA TRP A 192 6.97 8.85 15.89
C TRP A 192 6.23 8.32 17.11
N VAL A 193 5.01 8.78 17.30
CA VAL A 193 4.16 8.41 18.43
C VAL A 193 3.02 7.55 17.96
N ARG A 194 2.82 6.39 18.61
CA ARG A 194 1.66 5.53 18.36
C ARG A 194 0.39 6.21 18.84
N VAL A 195 -0.63 6.18 17.99
CA VAL A 195 -1.90 6.87 18.21
C VAL A 195 -2.97 5.86 18.58
N ASN A 196 -3.64 6.11 19.70
CA ASN A 196 -4.86 5.37 20.02
C ASN A 196 -6.01 5.92 19.16
N ARG A 197 -6.67 5.00 18.48
CA ARG A 197 -7.82 5.30 17.62
C ARG A 197 -8.99 4.45 18.06
N THR A 198 -10.20 4.87 17.71
CA THR A 198 -11.43 4.14 18.02
C THR A 198 -12.28 3.97 16.78
N GLY A 199 -13.09 2.91 16.77
CA GLY A 199 -14.00 2.58 15.67
C GLY A 199 -13.41 1.63 14.64
N ASP A 200 -12.10 1.69 14.37
CA ASP A 200 -11.36 0.79 13.48
C ASP A 200 -10.30 -0.08 14.19
N ASP A 201 -10.10 0.15 15.49
CA ASP A 201 -9.08 -0.48 16.33
C ASP A 201 -9.33 -1.97 16.64
N GLY A 202 -10.53 -2.47 16.37
CA GLY A 202 -10.87 -3.90 16.45
C GLY A 202 -10.75 -4.65 15.14
N PHE A 203 -10.26 -4.02 14.09
CA PHE A 203 -10.12 -4.67 12.80
C PHE A 203 -8.83 -5.49 12.74
N ASP A 204 -8.96 -6.80 12.83
CA ASP A 204 -7.91 -7.76 12.47
C ASP A 204 -7.71 -7.72 10.94
N ALA A 205 -7.12 -6.62 10.48
CA ALA A 205 -6.89 -6.38 9.07
C ALA A 205 -5.55 -5.68 8.88
N LYS A 206 -4.96 -5.87 7.71
CA LYS A 206 -3.79 -5.13 7.26
C LYS A 206 -4.17 -4.17 6.12
N SER A 207 -3.18 -3.39 5.68
CA SER A 207 -3.30 -2.57 4.46
C SER A 207 -4.31 -1.45 4.59
N THR A 208 -3.92 -0.45 5.39
CA THR A 208 -4.76 0.73 5.63
C THR A 208 -4.24 1.94 4.89
N ALA A 209 -5.00 2.44 3.92
CA ALA A 209 -4.74 3.67 3.19
C ALA A 209 -5.63 4.80 3.72
N THR A 210 -5.04 5.94 4.06
CA THR A 210 -5.77 7.10 4.61
C THR A 210 -5.71 8.28 3.65
N LEU A 211 -6.87 8.86 3.32
CA LEU A 211 -7.02 10.11 2.60
C LEU A 211 -7.33 11.22 3.61
N VAL A 212 -6.35 12.09 3.84
CA VAL A 212 -6.55 13.32 4.62
C VAL A 212 -6.98 14.42 3.67
N ARG A 213 -8.12 15.04 3.97
CA ARG A 213 -8.67 16.17 3.19
C ARG A 213 -8.49 17.46 3.96
N ASP A 214 -8.42 18.59 3.26
CA ASP A 214 -8.36 19.92 3.88
C ASP A 214 -9.60 20.21 4.73
N THR A 215 -10.72 19.63 4.34
CA THR A 215 -12.00 19.71 5.07
C THR A 215 -12.51 18.31 5.34
N PRO A 216 -12.85 17.98 6.59
CA PRO A 216 -13.49 16.72 6.94
C PRO A 216 -14.80 16.47 6.15
N PRO A 217 -15.26 15.22 6.06
CA PRO A 217 -14.68 14.04 6.65
C PRO A 217 -13.42 13.55 5.91
N HIS A 218 -12.49 12.97 6.67
CA HIS A 218 -11.37 12.18 6.15
C HIS A 218 -11.83 10.76 5.88
N PHE A 219 -11.10 10.03 5.02
CA PHE A 219 -11.48 8.68 4.63
C PHE A 219 -10.32 7.70 4.80
N GLN A 220 -10.68 6.43 5.00
CA GLN A 220 -9.73 5.34 5.13
C GLN A 220 -10.29 4.09 4.46
N TRP A 221 -9.40 3.34 3.84
CA TRP A 221 -9.68 2.01 3.29
C TRP A 221 -8.80 1.00 3.99
N THR A 222 -9.40 -0.07 4.47
CA THR A 222 -8.72 -1.10 5.25
C THR A 222 -9.28 -2.47 4.92
N GLY A 223 -8.44 -3.48 4.91
CA GLY A 223 -8.88 -4.87 4.85
C GLY A 223 -8.08 -5.74 3.90
N THR A 224 -8.17 -7.04 4.18
CA THR A 224 -7.67 -8.15 3.38
C THR A 224 -8.81 -9.08 3.02
N GLY A 225 -8.82 -9.57 1.79
CA GLY A 225 -9.96 -10.29 1.21
C GLY A 225 -11.04 -9.34 0.72
N THR A 226 -11.49 -8.41 1.56
CA THR A 226 -12.46 -7.35 1.22
C THR A 226 -11.99 -6.05 1.83
N VAL A 227 -11.92 -4.99 1.01
CA VAL A 227 -11.57 -3.64 1.47
C VAL A 227 -12.82 -2.91 1.93
N ARG A 228 -12.78 -2.39 3.14
CA ARG A 228 -13.84 -1.56 3.74
C ARG A 228 -13.42 -0.11 3.80
N SER A 229 -14.36 0.80 3.63
CA SER A 229 -14.17 2.25 3.75
C SER A 229 -14.76 2.79 5.03
N TRP A 230 -14.04 3.71 5.65
CA TRP A 230 -14.39 4.38 6.90
C TRP A 230 -14.35 5.89 6.70
N GLN A 231 -14.97 6.63 7.61
CA GLN A 231 -14.86 8.09 7.65
C GLN A 231 -14.59 8.59 9.07
N SER A 232 -13.94 9.77 9.15
CA SER A 232 -13.59 10.43 10.41
C SER A 232 -13.61 11.94 10.27
N GLU A 233 -14.05 12.63 11.32
CA GLU A 233 -13.98 14.09 11.38
C GLU A 233 -12.63 14.61 11.92
N ASP A 234 -11.85 13.75 12.59
CA ASP A 234 -10.68 14.16 13.36
C ASP A 234 -9.44 13.25 13.20
N LEU A 235 -9.51 12.18 12.37
CA LEU A 235 -8.50 11.15 12.16
C LEU A 235 -8.29 10.18 13.34
N PHE A 236 -9.05 10.33 14.43
CA PHE A 236 -8.93 9.50 15.63
C PHE A 236 -10.17 8.63 15.87
N HIS A 237 -11.34 9.14 15.54
CA HIS A 237 -12.60 8.43 15.70
C HIS A 237 -13.16 8.07 14.33
N TRP A 238 -13.19 6.78 14.03
CA TRP A 238 -13.63 6.25 12.74
C TRP A 238 -15.02 5.60 12.84
N THR A 239 -15.86 5.86 11.86
CA THR A 239 -17.24 5.37 11.84
C THR A 239 -17.60 4.76 10.49
N ALA A 240 -18.62 3.89 10.51
CA ALA A 240 -19.34 3.37 9.36
C ALA A 240 -18.47 2.69 8.30
N ALA A 241 -18.05 1.46 8.58
CA ALA A 241 -17.40 0.62 7.59
C ALA A 241 -18.40 0.09 6.55
N GLU A 242 -18.17 0.44 5.31
CA GLU A 242 -18.89 -0.09 4.16
C GLU A 242 -17.93 -0.89 3.26
N VAL A 243 -18.43 -1.88 2.54
CA VAL A 243 -17.64 -2.58 1.54
C VAL A 243 -17.38 -1.65 0.37
N ALA A 244 -16.11 -1.28 0.15
CA ALA A 244 -15.68 -0.46 -0.97
C ALA A 244 -15.20 -1.31 -2.14
N ILE A 245 -14.36 -2.32 -1.87
CA ILE A 245 -13.79 -3.19 -2.92
C ILE A 245 -13.89 -4.64 -2.43
N ALA A 246 -14.63 -5.45 -3.17
CA ALA A 246 -14.73 -6.90 -2.97
C ALA A 246 -14.32 -7.63 -4.26
N GLY A 247 -14.00 -8.91 -4.14
CA GLY A 247 -13.73 -9.74 -5.31
C GLY A 247 -14.90 -9.75 -6.30
N ARG A 248 -14.59 -9.86 -7.59
CA ARG A 248 -15.58 -9.95 -8.67
C ARG A 248 -15.49 -11.31 -9.36
N PRO A 249 -16.36 -12.27 -9.04
CA PRO A 249 -16.37 -13.57 -9.69
C PRO A 249 -16.43 -13.42 -11.22
N GLY A 250 -15.54 -14.15 -11.92
CA GLY A 250 -15.44 -14.06 -13.38
C GLY A 250 -14.60 -12.90 -13.94
N SER A 251 -14.05 -12.06 -13.08
CA SER A 251 -13.08 -11.02 -13.42
C SER A 251 -11.64 -11.45 -13.04
N PHE A 252 -10.64 -10.59 -13.34
CA PHE A 252 -9.24 -10.85 -12.96
C PHE A 252 -9.01 -10.90 -11.44
N ASP A 253 -9.89 -10.29 -10.66
CA ASP A 253 -9.85 -10.17 -9.20
C ASP A 253 -11.01 -10.92 -8.51
N PRO A 254 -11.06 -12.27 -8.63
CA PRO A 254 -12.26 -13.05 -8.30
C PRO A 254 -12.57 -13.16 -6.81
N GLY A 255 -11.61 -12.93 -5.93
CA GLY A 255 -11.79 -13.16 -4.50
C GLY A 255 -11.09 -12.19 -3.59
N TYR A 256 -9.77 -12.16 -3.60
CA TYR A 256 -8.97 -11.38 -2.67
C TYR A 256 -8.72 -9.96 -3.15
N CYS A 257 -8.98 -8.99 -2.29
CA CYS A 257 -8.62 -7.59 -2.52
C CYS A 257 -8.01 -7.00 -1.25
N GLU A 258 -7.00 -6.14 -1.42
CA GLU A 258 -6.29 -5.47 -0.34
C GLU A 258 -6.08 -3.99 -0.71
N ALA A 259 -6.23 -3.07 0.26
CA ALA A 259 -6.06 -1.64 -0.03
C ALA A 259 -4.62 -1.33 -0.49
N GLY A 260 -4.50 -0.57 -1.56
CA GLY A 260 -3.23 -0.10 -2.12
C GLY A 260 -2.77 1.23 -1.53
N ALA A 261 -2.36 2.16 -2.40
CA ALA A 261 -1.90 3.49 -2.02
C ALA A 261 -3.02 4.37 -1.44
N PRO A 262 -2.67 5.35 -0.59
CA PRO A 262 -3.55 6.48 -0.34
C PRO A 262 -4.01 7.11 -1.66
N PRO A 263 -5.32 7.27 -1.89
CA PRO A 263 -5.82 7.80 -3.15
C PRO A 263 -5.32 9.22 -3.43
N VAL A 264 -5.05 9.52 -4.69
CA VAL A 264 -4.59 10.84 -5.16
C VAL A 264 -5.69 11.53 -5.96
N GLN A 265 -5.79 12.85 -5.81
CA GLN A 265 -6.81 13.62 -6.50
C GLN A 265 -6.47 13.81 -7.98
N LEU A 266 -7.46 13.58 -8.84
CA LEU A 266 -7.41 13.85 -10.27
C LEU A 266 -7.78 15.31 -10.57
N ALA A 267 -7.43 15.78 -11.75
CA ALA A 267 -7.73 17.14 -12.20
C ALA A 267 -9.24 17.48 -12.21
N ASP A 268 -10.10 16.47 -12.34
CA ASP A 268 -11.56 16.62 -12.31
C ASP A 268 -12.17 16.60 -10.90
N GLY A 269 -11.34 16.49 -9.86
CA GLY A 269 -11.72 16.45 -8.46
C GLY A 269 -12.06 15.07 -7.90
N ASN A 270 -12.15 14.03 -8.73
CA ASN A 270 -12.26 12.64 -8.29
C ASN A 270 -10.91 12.12 -7.77
N TYR A 271 -10.88 10.89 -7.26
CA TYR A 271 -9.64 10.30 -6.75
C TYR A 271 -9.30 9.03 -7.50
N PHE A 272 -8.02 8.85 -7.81
CA PHE A 272 -7.47 7.61 -8.32
C PHE A 272 -6.84 6.84 -7.16
N GLY A 273 -7.12 5.54 -7.07
CA GLY A 273 -6.56 4.63 -6.08
C GLY A 273 -6.17 3.30 -6.68
N THR A 274 -5.30 2.60 -5.98
CA THR A 274 -4.88 1.23 -6.30
C THR A 274 -5.40 0.25 -5.26
N TYR A 275 -5.43 -1.02 -5.63
CA TYR A 275 -5.64 -2.13 -4.71
C TYR A 275 -4.85 -3.34 -5.21
N ASP A 276 -4.48 -4.21 -4.30
CA ASP A 276 -3.80 -5.45 -4.65
C ASP A 276 -4.79 -6.60 -4.66
N THR A 277 -4.58 -7.56 -5.55
CA THR A 277 -5.46 -8.72 -5.72
C THR A 277 -4.68 -9.97 -6.08
N ILE A 278 -5.26 -11.13 -5.83
CA ILE A 278 -4.73 -12.40 -6.32
C ILE A 278 -5.50 -12.77 -7.57
N ILE A 279 -4.79 -12.83 -8.70
CA ILE A 279 -5.33 -13.28 -9.97
C ILE A 279 -5.42 -14.81 -9.90
N SER A 280 -6.56 -15.37 -10.26
CA SER A 280 -6.73 -16.80 -10.41
C SER A 280 -7.26 -17.16 -11.79
N GLY A 281 -6.57 -18.08 -12.45
CA GLY A 281 -6.97 -18.63 -13.75
C GLY A 281 -6.02 -19.73 -14.19
N ALA A 282 -6.45 -20.57 -15.14
CA ALA A 282 -5.71 -21.74 -15.58
C ALA A 282 -4.28 -21.46 -16.12
N LYS A 283 -3.96 -20.20 -16.40
CA LYS A 283 -2.65 -19.78 -16.94
C LYS A 283 -2.03 -18.62 -16.15
N ARG A 284 -2.74 -18.04 -15.17
CA ARG A 284 -2.30 -16.85 -14.40
C ARG A 284 -2.67 -17.07 -12.96
N HIS A 285 -1.68 -17.21 -12.11
CA HIS A 285 -1.87 -17.25 -10.68
C HIS A 285 -0.80 -16.37 -10.07
N GLY A 286 -1.22 -15.32 -9.33
CA GLY A 286 -0.24 -14.39 -8.80
C GLY A 286 -0.88 -13.15 -8.19
N TRP A 287 -0.06 -12.36 -7.53
CA TRP A 287 -0.46 -11.03 -7.08
C TRP A 287 -0.35 -10.01 -8.22
N ALA A 288 -1.33 -9.15 -8.33
CA ALA A 288 -1.38 -8.07 -9.29
C ALA A 288 -2.00 -6.82 -8.68
N ALA A 289 -1.70 -5.66 -9.25
CA ALA A 289 -2.36 -4.43 -8.89
C ALA A 289 -3.62 -4.21 -9.72
N GLY A 290 -4.69 -3.77 -9.07
CA GLY A 290 -5.88 -3.22 -9.69
C GLY A 290 -6.00 -1.71 -9.46
N TRP A 291 -7.00 -1.08 -10.07
CA TRP A 291 -7.25 0.36 -9.90
C TRP A 291 -8.74 0.69 -9.77
N VAL A 292 -9.00 1.81 -9.12
CA VAL A 292 -10.33 2.39 -8.94
C VAL A 292 -10.30 3.90 -9.15
N VAL A 293 -11.44 4.46 -9.59
CA VAL A 293 -11.72 5.89 -9.49
C VAL A 293 -12.86 6.07 -8.49
N LEU A 294 -12.63 6.95 -7.51
CA LEU A 294 -13.53 7.23 -6.40
C LEU A 294 -14.17 8.61 -6.59
N ASN A 295 -15.42 8.75 -6.15
CA ASN A 295 -16.16 10.01 -6.23
C ASN A 295 -15.49 11.11 -5.37
N GLY A 296 -15.20 12.28 -5.95
CA GLY A 296 -14.55 13.39 -5.26
C GLY A 296 -15.34 13.94 -4.07
N SER A 297 -16.67 13.94 -4.15
CA SER A 297 -17.52 14.39 -3.05
C SER A 297 -17.73 13.33 -1.97
N ASN A 298 -17.78 12.06 -2.35
CA ASN A 298 -17.89 10.92 -1.44
C ASN A 298 -16.92 9.80 -1.85
N PRO A 299 -15.66 9.85 -1.42
CA PRO A 299 -14.64 8.89 -1.84
C PRO A 299 -14.87 7.43 -1.42
N ARG A 300 -15.93 7.13 -0.67
CA ARG A 300 -16.38 5.74 -0.43
C ARG A 300 -17.09 5.12 -1.63
N GLU A 301 -17.60 5.96 -2.51
CA GLU A 301 -18.25 5.54 -3.75
C GLU A 301 -17.23 5.28 -4.85
N VAL A 302 -17.21 4.05 -5.37
CA VAL A 302 -16.41 3.64 -6.52
C VAL A 302 -17.17 4.00 -7.79
N LEU A 303 -16.68 4.97 -8.55
CA LEU A 303 -17.25 5.39 -9.85
C LEU A 303 -16.86 4.41 -10.94
N GLN A 304 -15.64 3.94 -10.93
CA GLN A 304 -15.13 2.98 -11.90
C GLN A 304 -14.04 2.10 -11.28
N ARG A 305 -13.98 0.86 -11.72
CA ARG A 305 -12.96 -0.12 -11.39
C ARG A 305 -12.43 -0.76 -12.66
N GLY A 306 -11.14 -0.98 -12.76
CA GLY A 306 -10.52 -1.62 -13.92
C GLY A 306 -11.16 -2.96 -14.26
N SER A 307 -11.34 -3.23 -15.55
CA SER A 307 -11.76 -4.55 -16.06
C SER A 307 -10.57 -5.51 -16.17
N GLU A 308 -9.38 -4.96 -16.30
CA GLU A 308 -8.10 -5.66 -16.36
C GLU A 308 -7.19 -5.17 -15.21
N PRO A 309 -6.17 -5.94 -14.82
CA PRO A 309 -5.16 -5.48 -13.87
C PRO A 309 -4.50 -4.18 -14.32
N LEU A 310 -4.14 -3.32 -13.38
CA LEU A 310 -3.27 -2.18 -13.63
C LEU A 310 -1.89 -2.67 -14.09
N VAL A 311 -1.35 -3.64 -13.39
CA VAL A 311 -0.09 -4.29 -13.73
C VAL A 311 -0.09 -5.73 -13.25
N GLU A 312 0.49 -6.61 -14.07
CA GLU A 312 0.71 -8.03 -13.77
C GLU A 312 2.21 -8.34 -13.76
N PRO A 313 2.65 -9.35 -13.00
CA PRO A 313 4.03 -9.83 -13.04
C PRO A 313 4.43 -10.29 -14.44
N THR A 314 5.49 -9.72 -15.00
CA THR A 314 6.04 -10.07 -16.31
C THR A 314 7.56 -10.07 -16.35
N ARG A 315 8.22 -9.42 -15.39
CA ARG A 315 9.67 -9.28 -15.33
C ARG A 315 10.30 -10.44 -14.56
N PRO A 316 11.55 -10.81 -14.85
CA PRO A 316 12.20 -11.92 -14.17
C PRO A 316 12.18 -11.84 -12.64
N TRP A 317 12.40 -10.65 -12.07
CA TRP A 317 12.38 -10.43 -10.61
C TRP A 317 10.97 -10.44 -10.02
N GLU A 318 9.92 -10.17 -10.79
CA GLU A 318 8.52 -10.26 -10.38
C GLU A 318 8.00 -11.70 -10.41
N LEU A 319 8.61 -12.51 -11.25
CA LEU A 319 8.31 -13.95 -11.40
C LEU A 319 9.13 -14.81 -10.44
N GLN A 320 10.07 -14.20 -9.72
CA GLN A 320 10.86 -14.89 -8.72
C GLN A 320 10.04 -15.18 -7.46
N THR A 321 10.55 -16.13 -6.79
CA THR A 321 10.13 -16.57 -5.48
C THR A 321 10.57 -15.58 -4.42
N PRO A 322 9.66 -15.04 -3.58
CA PRO A 322 10.09 -14.34 -2.40
C PRO A 322 11.07 -15.17 -1.59
N PRO A 323 12.27 -14.66 -1.29
CA PRO A 323 13.33 -15.45 -0.66
C PRO A 323 12.99 -15.91 0.77
N GLN A 324 11.97 -15.30 1.40
CA GLN A 324 11.47 -15.64 2.73
C GLN A 324 10.48 -16.82 2.73
N TRP A 325 9.97 -17.24 1.57
CA TRP A 325 8.96 -18.28 1.48
C TRP A 325 9.61 -19.65 1.22
N ASN A 326 9.08 -20.72 1.82
CA ASN A 326 9.46 -22.08 1.47
C ASN A 326 8.73 -22.50 0.19
N TRP A 327 9.45 -22.46 -0.91
CA TRP A 327 8.86 -22.64 -2.24
C TRP A 327 8.38 -24.01 -2.59
N THR A 328 8.93 -25.02 -2.02
CA THR A 328 8.39 -26.37 -2.26
C THR A 328 6.91 -26.41 -1.87
N GLN A 329 6.56 -25.73 -0.79
CA GLN A 329 5.18 -25.60 -0.34
C GLN A 329 4.42 -24.54 -1.16
N ALA A 330 5.02 -23.39 -1.42
CA ALA A 330 4.35 -22.32 -2.19
C ALA A 330 4.15 -22.68 -3.66
N VAL A 331 5.04 -23.45 -4.29
CA VAL A 331 4.84 -23.99 -5.64
C VAL A 331 3.79 -25.10 -5.64
N GLN A 332 3.71 -25.92 -4.60
CA GLN A 332 2.63 -26.90 -4.44
C GLN A 332 1.27 -26.22 -4.18
N GLU A 333 1.28 -25.06 -3.56
CA GLU A 333 0.11 -24.21 -3.30
C GLU A 333 -0.15 -23.19 -4.42
N GLY A 334 0.59 -23.28 -5.56
CA GLY A 334 0.44 -22.37 -6.70
C GLY A 334 1.32 -21.14 -6.63
N GLY A 335 2.58 -21.31 -6.21
CA GLY A 335 3.61 -20.29 -5.98
C GLY A 335 3.55 -19.08 -6.89
N VAL A 336 3.64 -17.88 -6.30
CA VAL A 336 2.91 -16.73 -6.77
C VAL A 336 3.85 -15.68 -7.32
N PRO A 337 3.98 -15.54 -8.66
CA PRO A 337 4.51 -14.33 -9.26
C PRO A 337 3.84 -13.12 -8.63
N MET A 338 4.60 -12.10 -8.24
CA MET A 338 4.07 -11.06 -7.39
C MET A 338 4.48 -9.66 -7.86
N ILE A 339 3.49 -8.87 -8.21
CA ILE A 339 3.49 -7.42 -8.06
C ILE A 339 2.37 -7.08 -7.09
N GLY A 340 2.72 -6.62 -5.92
CA GLY A 340 1.77 -6.27 -4.87
C GLY A 340 2.27 -5.09 -4.06
N ALA A 341 1.56 -4.80 -2.96
CA ALA A 341 1.87 -3.69 -2.10
C ALA A 341 2.12 -2.39 -2.90
N THR A 342 1.16 -2.07 -3.81
CA THR A 342 1.15 -0.81 -4.58
C THR A 342 0.77 0.35 -3.65
N ASN A 343 1.64 0.61 -2.66
CA ASN A 343 1.35 1.46 -1.50
C ASN A 343 1.64 2.95 -1.73
N GLY A 344 2.22 3.33 -2.87
CA GLY A 344 2.63 4.69 -3.15
C GLY A 344 2.21 5.18 -4.53
N LEU A 345 1.67 6.40 -4.59
CA LEU A 345 1.40 7.14 -5.83
C LEU A 345 2.06 8.51 -5.73
N MET A 346 3.06 8.75 -6.57
CA MET A 346 3.78 10.02 -6.64
C MET A 346 3.29 10.82 -7.85
N PRO A 347 2.71 12.01 -7.68
CA PRO A 347 2.28 12.85 -8.79
C PRO A 347 3.47 13.31 -9.65
N LEU A 348 3.35 13.16 -10.97
CA LEU A 348 4.33 13.64 -11.96
C LEU A 348 3.84 14.90 -12.71
N GLY A 349 2.62 15.33 -12.42
CA GLY A 349 1.92 16.46 -13.06
C GLY A 349 0.75 16.03 -13.92
N GLY A 350 -0.32 16.81 -13.90
CA GLY A 350 -1.61 16.37 -14.46
C GLY A 350 -2.09 15.09 -13.77
N ASP A 351 -2.78 14.24 -14.53
CA ASP A 351 -3.25 12.93 -14.05
C ASP A 351 -2.24 11.80 -14.40
N VAL A 352 -0.93 12.08 -14.18
CA VAL A 352 0.17 11.15 -14.36
C VAL A 352 0.86 10.92 -13.04
N PHE A 353 1.09 9.65 -12.69
CA PHE A 353 1.64 9.22 -11.41
C PHE A 353 2.77 8.22 -11.62
N LEU A 354 3.75 8.23 -10.73
CA LEU A 354 4.66 7.11 -10.55
C LEU A 354 4.08 6.24 -9.44
N ALA A 355 3.66 5.04 -9.80
CA ALA A 355 3.17 4.05 -8.84
C ALA A 355 4.34 3.23 -8.32
N TRP A 356 4.46 3.15 -7.01
CA TRP A 356 5.47 2.40 -6.30
C TRP A 356 4.89 1.07 -5.84
N ALA A 357 5.56 -0.01 -6.17
CA ALA A 357 5.11 -1.36 -5.88
C ALA A 357 6.24 -2.24 -5.36
N CYS A 358 5.87 -3.40 -4.87
CA CYS A 358 6.78 -4.45 -4.48
C CYS A 358 6.70 -5.62 -5.47
N ALA A 359 7.86 -6.02 -5.98
CA ALA A 359 8.00 -7.25 -6.73
C ALA A 359 8.54 -8.37 -5.84
N SER A 360 7.96 -9.55 -5.94
CA SER A 360 8.39 -10.77 -5.24
C SER A 360 8.64 -10.58 -3.74
N ASP A 361 7.83 -9.73 -3.10
CA ASP A 361 7.89 -9.39 -1.66
C ASP A 361 9.30 -8.96 -1.17
N SER A 362 10.15 -8.46 -2.07
CA SER A 362 11.56 -8.16 -1.75
C SER A 362 12.20 -7.02 -2.52
N VAL A 363 11.61 -6.60 -3.63
CA VAL A 363 12.17 -5.60 -4.54
C VAL A 363 11.21 -4.42 -4.65
N VAL A 364 11.71 -3.19 -4.44
CA VAL A 364 10.96 -1.95 -4.70
C VAL A 364 11.14 -1.55 -6.14
N GLU A 365 10.03 -1.41 -6.83
CA GLU A 365 9.98 -0.94 -8.21
C GLU A 365 8.92 0.13 -8.43
N ALA A 366 8.96 0.76 -9.60
CA ALA A 366 7.99 1.77 -10.00
C ALA A 366 7.57 1.65 -11.46
N PHE A 367 6.36 2.12 -11.76
CA PHE A 367 5.85 2.24 -13.13
C PHE A 367 4.99 3.50 -13.27
N VAL A 368 4.91 4.03 -14.49
CA VAL A 368 4.13 5.24 -14.77
C VAL A 368 2.70 4.87 -15.05
N VAL A 369 1.78 5.55 -14.40
CA VAL A 369 0.34 5.44 -14.60
C VAL A 369 -0.19 6.77 -15.12
N ARG A 370 -0.92 6.73 -16.22
CA ARG A 370 -1.65 7.88 -16.79
C ARG A 370 -3.14 7.59 -16.73
N VAL A 371 -3.90 8.50 -16.14
CA VAL A 371 -5.37 8.45 -16.08
C VAL A 371 -5.92 9.48 -17.07
N THR A 372 -6.83 9.06 -17.95
CA THR A 372 -7.49 9.93 -18.93
C THR A 372 -8.99 9.81 -18.76
N LYS A 373 -9.68 10.95 -18.65
CA LYS A 373 -11.14 11.03 -18.60
C LYS A 373 -11.69 11.34 -20.00
N TRP A 374 -12.79 10.72 -20.38
CA TRP A 374 -13.56 10.96 -21.62
C TRP A 374 -15.07 10.93 -21.42
#